data_074db0dc43ba08b69cf434a4553b37ee
#
_entry.id   074db0dc43ba08b69cf434a4553b37ee
#
_cell.length_a   1.000
_cell.length_b   1.000
_cell.length_c   1.000
_cell.angle_alpha   90.00
_cell.angle_beta   90.00
_cell.angle_gamma   90.00
#
_symmetry.space_group_name_H-M   'P 1'
#
loop_
_entity.id
_entity.type
_entity.pdbx_description
1 polymer ?
#
loop_
_entity_poly.entity_id
_entity_poly.type
_entity_poly.pdbx_seq_one_letter_code
_entity_poly.pdbx_strand_id
1 'polypeptide(L)'
;MLLTIYIPTYRRDSLDYCLDSIVSQTNSNIEIIVSDNDQDGYARQVVYEYKDYISDYSIRRQNIGCDGNCLHGITAGSGDYVWVLGDDDILIPGAIDTIMPMLNGVDRVMQFAPYSGEVLPRFSGTMIELINKLNDKSYVVAATLASMNVWRREVMDLKIGVKHLDSRNVLAWAGIGCNTVSVPEVPTVLVNDTNHFVFKDLDTVMFEYCDALSSIDGVEKFTFHNANKWNFVSASLDAR
;
A
#
# COMPACT_ATOMS: atom_id res chain seq x y z
N MET A 1 -11.48 -2.89 -17.04
CA MET A 1 -10.38 -2.76 -16.08
C MET A 1 -10.94 -3.07 -14.70
N LEU A 2 -10.37 -4.03 -14.02
CA LEU A 2 -10.78 -4.51 -12.71
C LEU A 2 -9.67 -4.19 -11.70
N LEU A 3 -10.03 -3.68 -10.53
CA LEU A 3 -9.13 -3.45 -9.41
C LEU A 3 -9.41 -4.48 -8.31
N THR A 4 -8.40 -5.24 -7.91
CA THR A 4 -8.45 -6.05 -6.71
C THR A 4 -8.00 -5.21 -5.51
N ILE A 5 -8.88 -5.03 -4.52
CA ILE A 5 -8.50 -4.54 -3.19
C ILE A 5 -8.25 -5.77 -2.32
N TYR A 6 -6.99 -5.97 -1.96
CA TYR A 6 -6.54 -7.10 -1.17
C TYR A 6 -6.21 -6.66 0.26
N ILE A 7 -6.83 -7.27 1.26
CA ILE A 7 -6.72 -6.89 2.66
C ILE A 7 -6.06 -8.05 3.43
N PRO A 8 -4.75 -7.95 3.69
CA PRO A 8 -4.09 -8.87 4.60
C PRO A 8 -4.46 -8.52 6.04
N THR A 9 -4.94 -9.49 6.82
CA THR A 9 -5.31 -9.26 8.22
C THR A 9 -4.75 -10.32 9.16
N TYR A 10 -4.54 -9.94 10.42
CA TYR A 10 -4.15 -10.84 11.49
C TYR A 10 -4.61 -10.31 12.85
N ARG A 11 -5.72 -10.84 13.39
CA ARG A 11 -6.26 -10.53 14.73
C ARG A 11 -6.47 -9.04 14.96
N ARG A 12 -7.14 -8.35 14.00
CA ARG A 12 -7.42 -6.92 14.06
C ARG A 12 -8.91 -6.65 14.17
N ASP A 13 -9.27 -5.82 15.16
CA ASP A 13 -10.64 -5.32 15.32
C ASP A 13 -10.95 -4.17 14.36
N SER A 14 -9.91 -3.50 13.83
CA SER A 14 -10.03 -2.40 12.86
C SER A 14 -10.53 -2.82 11.48
N LEU A 15 -10.49 -4.12 11.15
CA LEU A 15 -10.91 -4.64 9.86
C LEU A 15 -12.35 -4.22 9.50
N ASP A 16 -13.24 -4.10 10.49
CA ASP A 16 -14.62 -3.66 10.30
C ASP A 16 -14.67 -2.25 9.66
N TYR A 17 -13.94 -1.29 10.21
CA TYR A 17 -13.87 0.07 9.68
C TYR A 17 -13.21 0.12 8.29
N CYS A 18 -12.19 -0.70 8.06
CA CYS A 18 -11.54 -0.83 6.77
C CYS A 18 -12.56 -1.29 5.71
N LEU A 19 -13.28 -2.39 5.97
CA LEU A 19 -14.27 -2.96 5.07
C LEU A 19 -15.43 -2.00 4.81
N ASP A 20 -15.97 -1.36 5.86
CA ASP A 20 -17.05 -0.38 5.72
C ASP A 20 -16.65 0.77 4.77
N SER A 21 -15.43 1.27 4.91
CA SER A 21 -14.91 2.35 4.06
C SER A 21 -14.79 1.97 2.58
N ILE A 22 -14.54 0.69 2.27
CA ILE A 22 -14.46 0.19 0.90
C ILE A 22 -15.85 -0.07 0.35
N VAL A 23 -16.67 -0.78 1.11
CA VAL A 23 -18.00 -1.25 0.67
C VAL A 23 -18.94 -0.08 0.40
N SER A 24 -18.84 1.00 1.19
CA SER A 24 -19.67 2.22 1.02
C SER A 24 -19.46 2.92 -0.33
N GLN A 25 -18.38 2.62 -1.07
CA GLN A 25 -18.03 3.22 -2.35
C GLN A 25 -17.68 2.20 -3.44
N THR A 26 -17.91 0.91 -3.20
CA THR A 26 -17.59 -0.15 -4.16
C THR A 26 -18.55 -0.18 -5.36
N ASN A 27 -18.07 -0.73 -6.47
CA ASN A 27 -18.83 -0.92 -7.70
C ASN A 27 -18.41 -2.21 -8.42
N SER A 28 -19.02 -2.53 -9.56
CA SER A 28 -18.77 -3.76 -10.31
C SER A 28 -17.34 -3.92 -10.87
N ASN A 29 -16.52 -2.89 -10.80
CA ASN A 29 -15.12 -2.94 -11.23
C ASN A 29 -14.13 -3.16 -10.06
N ILE A 30 -14.65 -3.45 -8.87
CA ILE A 30 -13.88 -3.70 -7.66
C ILE A 30 -14.07 -5.15 -7.23
N GLU A 31 -12.97 -5.83 -7.00
CA GLU A 31 -12.89 -7.16 -6.39
C GLU A 31 -12.28 -7.03 -5.00
N ILE A 32 -12.98 -7.46 -3.96
CA ILE A 32 -12.51 -7.36 -2.58
C ILE A 32 -12.09 -8.75 -2.10
N ILE A 33 -10.85 -8.88 -1.65
CA ILE A 33 -10.31 -10.14 -1.13
C ILE A 33 -9.75 -9.91 0.26
N VAL A 34 -10.16 -10.73 1.22
CA VAL A 34 -9.62 -10.72 2.58
C VAL A 34 -8.79 -11.97 2.83
N SER A 35 -7.55 -11.78 3.28
CA SER A 35 -6.64 -12.88 3.60
C SER A 35 -6.30 -12.87 5.08
N ASP A 36 -6.91 -13.79 5.81
CA ASP A 36 -6.73 -13.96 7.24
C ASP A 36 -5.50 -14.83 7.54
N ASN A 37 -4.50 -14.22 8.15
CA ASN A 37 -3.26 -14.88 8.52
C ASN A 37 -3.35 -15.65 9.84
N ASP A 38 -4.55 -15.67 10.46
CA ASP A 38 -4.86 -16.49 11.63
C ASP A 38 -5.51 -17.81 11.21
N GLN A 39 -4.85 -18.91 11.53
CA GLN A 39 -5.35 -20.26 11.22
C GLN A 39 -6.73 -20.57 11.83
N ASP A 40 -7.10 -19.90 12.91
CA ASP A 40 -8.39 -20.06 13.59
C ASP A 40 -9.50 -19.22 12.94
N GLY A 41 -9.12 -18.31 12.01
CA GLY A 41 -10.05 -17.45 11.29
C GLY A 41 -10.65 -16.37 12.17
N TYR A 42 -9.81 -15.59 12.83
CA TYR A 42 -10.23 -14.49 13.71
C TYR A 42 -11.16 -13.47 13.01
N ALA A 43 -10.87 -13.16 11.74
CA ALA A 43 -11.65 -12.21 10.96
C ALA A 43 -13.01 -12.74 10.46
N ARG A 44 -13.31 -14.04 10.65
CA ARG A 44 -14.47 -14.70 10.02
C ARG A 44 -15.80 -14.02 10.31
N GLN A 45 -16.04 -13.59 11.54
CA GLN A 45 -17.31 -12.96 11.91
C GLN A 45 -17.47 -11.61 11.21
N VAL A 46 -16.46 -10.77 11.23
CA VAL A 46 -16.46 -9.46 10.56
C VAL A 46 -16.66 -9.66 9.06
N VAL A 47 -15.88 -10.55 8.42
CA VAL A 47 -16.00 -10.82 6.98
C VAL A 47 -17.40 -11.33 6.61
N TYR A 48 -18.04 -12.11 7.48
CA TYR A 48 -19.40 -12.60 7.21
C TYR A 48 -20.44 -11.49 7.12
N GLU A 49 -20.26 -10.38 7.83
CA GLU A 49 -21.16 -9.22 7.77
C GLU A 49 -21.11 -8.51 6.40
N TYR A 50 -19.95 -8.61 5.71
CA TYR A 50 -19.70 -8.03 4.38
C TYR A 50 -19.71 -9.07 3.25
N LYS A 51 -20.19 -10.30 3.48
CA LYS A 51 -20.10 -11.44 2.55
C LYS A 51 -20.64 -11.17 1.15
N ASP A 52 -21.64 -10.28 1.01
CA ASP A 52 -22.26 -9.98 -0.28
C ASP A 52 -21.38 -9.06 -1.16
N TYR A 53 -20.32 -8.49 -0.59
CA TYR A 53 -19.36 -7.59 -1.24
C TYR A 53 -17.98 -8.22 -1.41
N ILE A 54 -17.66 -9.23 -0.58
CA ILE A 54 -16.34 -9.88 -0.58
C ILE A 54 -16.32 -10.98 -1.62
N SER A 55 -15.38 -10.88 -2.57
CA SER A 55 -15.23 -11.85 -3.65
C SER A 55 -14.55 -13.14 -3.20
N ASP A 56 -13.60 -13.04 -2.26
CA ASP A 56 -12.93 -14.20 -1.67
C ASP A 56 -12.49 -13.91 -0.22
N TYR A 57 -12.60 -14.92 0.62
CA TYR A 57 -12.08 -14.93 1.99
C TYR A 57 -11.27 -16.19 2.22
N SER A 58 -9.97 -16.03 2.43
CA SER A 58 -9.06 -17.13 2.65
C SER A 58 -8.44 -17.11 4.05
N ILE A 59 -8.47 -18.25 4.72
CA ILE A 59 -7.82 -18.48 6.01
C ILE A 59 -6.52 -19.23 5.76
N ARG A 60 -5.39 -18.67 6.22
CA ARG A 60 -4.09 -19.31 6.08
C ARG A 60 -3.95 -20.51 7.01
N ARG A 61 -3.36 -21.59 6.52
CA ARG A 61 -3.09 -22.79 7.33
C ARG A 61 -2.05 -22.54 8.43
N GLN A 62 -1.22 -21.52 8.23
CA GLN A 62 -0.22 -21.04 9.20
C GLN A 62 0.02 -19.55 8.96
N ASN A 63 0.46 -18.85 9.99
CA ASN A 63 0.88 -17.47 9.86
C ASN A 63 2.15 -17.38 8.99
N ILE A 64 2.06 -16.71 7.85
CA ILE A 64 3.16 -16.52 6.88
C ILE A 64 3.83 -15.16 7.04
N GLY A 65 3.57 -14.45 8.13
CA GLY A 65 4.07 -13.10 8.37
C GLY A 65 3.32 -12.02 7.58
N CYS A 66 3.58 -10.78 7.94
CA CYS A 66 2.97 -9.62 7.28
C CYS A 66 3.40 -9.55 5.81
N ASP A 67 4.70 -9.58 5.54
CA ASP A 67 5.25 -9.49 4.19
C ASP A 67 4.78 -10.62 3.28
N GLY A 68 4.76 -11.85 3.81
CA GLY A 68 4.25 -13.00 3.05
C GLY A 68 2.79 -12.84 2.68
N ASN A 69 1.96 -12.33 3.61
CA ASN A 69 0.55 -12.10 3.35
C ASN A 69 0.32 -10.92 2.39
N CYS A 70 1.08 -9.83 2.50
CA CYS A 70 1.03 -8.72 1.54
C CYS A 70 1.46 -9.17 0.13
N LEU A 71 2.56 -9.92 0.04
CA LEU A 71 3.08 -10.39 -1.24
C LEU A 71 2.11 -11.35 -1.96
N HIS A 72 1.35 -12.13 -1.19
CA HIS A 72 0.30 -12.99 -1.74
C HIS A 72 -0.77 -12.19 -2.51
N GLY A 73 -1.03 -10.94 -2.14
CA GLY A 73 -1.96 -10.05 -2.84
C GLY A 73 -1.64 -9.87 -4.32
N ILE A 74 -0.35 -9.97 -4.71
CA ILE A 74 0.05 -9.87 -6.12
C ILE A 74 -0.56 -11.01 -6.96
N THR A 75 -0.74 -12.18 -6.38
CA THR A 75 -1.26 -13.37 -7.07
C THR A 75 -2.72 -13.66 -6.76
N ALA A 76 -3.28 -12.99 -5.76
CA ALA A 76 -4.68 -13.16 -5.39
C ALA A 76 -5.58 -12.32 -6.30
N GLY A 77 -6.75 -12.87 -6.63
CA GLY A 77 -7.74 -12.19 -7.45
C GLY A 77 -7.42 -12.13 -8.94
N SER A 78 -8.30 -11.45 -9.67
CA SER A 78 -8.32 -11.39 -11.13
C SER A 78 -8.15 -9.98 -11.71
N GLY A 79 -8.02 -8.96 -10.85
CA GLY A 79 -7.89 -7.56 -11.27
C GLY A 79 -6.62 -7.28 -12.05
N ASP A 80 -6.70 -6.40 -13.04
CA ASP A 80 -5.56 -5.87 -13.80
C ASP A 80 -4.60 -5.11 -12.87
N TYR A 81 -5.16 -4.52 -11.81
CA TYR A 81 -4.47 -3.79 -10.76
C TYR A 81 -4.73 -4.41 -9.40
N VAL A 82 -3.79 -4.24 -8.49
CA VAL A 82 -3.90 -4.66 -7.10
C VAL A 82 -3.59 -3.51 -6.16
N TRP A 83 -4.45 -3.33 -5.18
CA TRP A 83 -4.28 -2.42 -4.06
C TRP A 83 -4.22 -3.25 -2.78
N VAL A 84 -3.03 -3.39 -2.20
CA VAL A 84 -2.88 -4.04 -0.90
C VAL A 84 -3.14 -2.98 0.16
N LEU A 85 -4.30 -3.07 0.82
CA LEU A 85 -4.75 -2.11 1.82
C LEU A 85 -4.59 -2.71 3.22
N GLY A 86 -3.97 -1.98 4.13
CA GLY A 86 -3.86 -2.38 5.53
C GLY A 86 -5.24 -2.54 6.17
N ASP A 87 -5.37 -3.52 7.05
CA ASP A 87 -6.63 -3.84 7.75
C ASP A 87 -7.01 -2.81 8.84
N ASP A 88 -6.15 -1.81 9.04
CA ASP A 88 -6.34 -0.65 9.92
C ASP A 88 -6.42 0.68 9.15
N ASP A 89 -6.33 0.64 7.83
CA ASP A 89 -6.43 1.82 6.98
C ASP A 89 -7.86 2.04 6.46
N ILE A 90 -8.20 3.28 6.17
CA ILE A 90 -9.55 3.68 5.77
C ILE A 90 -9.49 4.42 4.44
N LEU A 91 -10.31 3.99 3.48
CA LEU A 91 -10.50 4.75 2.25
C LEU A 91 -11.34 6.02 2.52
N ILE A 92 -10.82 7.16 2.10
CA ILE A 92 -11.54 8.43 2.16
C ILE A 92 -12.73 8.38 1.18
N PRO A 93 -13.90 8.95 1.51
CA PRO A 93 -15.02 8.99 0.57
C PRO A 93 -14.63 9.57 -0.79
N GLY A 94 -14.96 8.87 -1.88
CA GLY A 94 -14.57 9.20 -3.24
C GLY A 94 -13.18 8.69 -3.66
N ALA A 95 -12.51 7.90 -2.82
CA ALA A 95 -11.20 7.33 -3.13
C ALA A 95 -11.22 6.47 -4.39
N ILE A 96 -12.20 5.58 -4.51
CA ILE A 96 -12.33 4.68 -5.66
C ILE A 96 -12.57 5.49 -6.95
N ASP A 97 -13.46 6.47 -6.91
CA ASP A 97 -13.74 7.34 -8.07
C ASP A 97 -12.51 8.19 -8.47
N THR A 98 -11.65 8.51 -7.53
CA THR A 98 -10.39 9.23 -7.78
C THR A 98 -9.35 8.32 -8.41
N ILE A 99 -9.19 7.10 -7.89
CA ILE A 99 -8.12 6.18 -8.29
C ILE A 99 -8.43 5.49 -9.63
N MET A 100 -9.65 5.01 -9.84
CA MET A 100 -10.01 4.22 -11.01
C MET A 100 -9.66 4.87 -12.36
N PRO A 101 -9.94 6.17 -12.60
CA PRO A 101 -9.56 6.81 -13.86
C PRO A 101 -8.04 6.93 -14.04
N MET A 102 -7.29 6.96 -12.94
CA MET A 102 -5.83 7.14 -12.96
C MET A 102 -5.08 5.86 -13.30
N LEU A 103 -5.72 4.70 -13.18
CA LEU A 103 -5.11 3.40 -13.47
C LEU A 103 -4.85 3.18 -14.97
N ASN A 104 -5.54 3.92 -15.84
CA ASN A 104 -5.45 3.70 -17.27
C ASN A 104 -4.05 4.04 -17.82
N GLY A 105 -3.32 3.01 -18.26
CA GLY A 105 -2.04 3.16 -18.92
C GLY A 105 -0.84 3.47 -18.03
N VAL A 106 -1.00 3.37 -16.69
CA VAL A 106 0.12 3.55 -15.76
C VAL A 106 0.46 2.24 -15.06
N ASP A 107 1.71 2.10 -14.61
CA ASP A 107 2.17 0.92 -13.88
C ASP A 107 1.84 1.02 -12.39
N ARG A 108 1.73 2.26 -11.89
CA ARG A 108 1.52 2.53 -10.48
C ARG A 108 0.71 3.81 -10.26
N VAL A 109 -0.24 3.78 -9.36
CA VAL A 109 -0.76 4.99 -8.71
C VAL A 109 -0.18 5.06 -7.32
N MET A 110 0.56 6.12 -7.03
CA MET A 110 1.18 6.37 -5.73
C MET A 110 0.45 7.51 -5.03
N GLN A 111 0.20 7.35 -3.76
CA GLN A 111 -0.46 8.34 -2.94
C GLN A 111 0.48 8.82 -1.85
N PHE A 112 0.22 10.01 -1.34
CA PHE A 112 0.97 10.56 -0.22
C PHE A 112 0.02 10.77 0.95
N ALA A 113 0.39 10.22 2.09
CA ALA A 113 -0.37 10.40 3.30
C ALA A 113 -0.29 11.86 3.78
N PRO A 114 -1.37 12.39 4.34
CA PRO A 114 -1.39 13.76 4.86
C PRO A 114 -0.45 14.01 6.06
N TYR A 115 0.30 13.01 6.49
CA TYR A 115 1.21 13.11 7.64
C TYR A 115 2.31 14.17 7.49
N SER A 116 2.73 14.47 6.26
CA SER A 116 3.77 15.47 6.02
C SER A 116 3.21 16.90 5.98
N GLY A 117 1.90 17.06 5.92
CA GLY A 117 1.29 18.35 5.64
C GLY A 117 1.56 18.86 4.22
N GLU A 118 2.33 18.14 3.44
CA GLU A 118 2.66 18.48 2.06
C GLU A 118 1.65 17.81 1.14
N VAL A 119 0.84 18.64 0.49
CA VAL A 119 0.01 18.20 -0.63
C VAL A 119 0.90 18.13 -1.85
N LEU A 120 1.18 16.94 -2.33
CA LEU A 120 1.90 16.80 -3.58
C LEU A 120 1.01 17.25 -4.75
N PRO A 121 1.56 18.03 -5.67
CA PRO A 121 0.80 18.39 -6.86
C PRO A 121 0.51 17.11 -7.65
N ARG A 122 -0.67 17.08 -8.27
CA ARG A 122 -1.01 16.01 -9.24
C ARG A 122 0.17 15.79 -10.19
N PHE A 123 0.53 14.55 -10.35
CA PHE A 123 1.63 14.14 -11.21
C PHE A 123 1.21 12.99 -12.13
N SER A 124 1.73 12.99 -13.34
CA SER A 124 1.67 11.83 -14.24
C SER A 124 2.94 11.88 -15.10
N GLY A 125 3.69 10.80 -15.12
CA GLY A 125 4.95 10.71 -15.82
C GLY A 125 5.70 9.42 -15.51
N THR A 126 7.02 9.46 -15.66
CA THR A 126 7.88 8.33 -15.33
C THR A 126 8.24 8.30 -13.84
N MET A 127 8.58 7.11 -13.36
CA MET A 127 9.08 6.95 -11.98
C MET A 127 10.36 7.76 -11.75
N ILE A 128 11.26 7.82 -12.74
CA ILE A 128 12.52 8.58 -12.66
C ILE A 128 12.23 10.06 -12.48
N GLU A 129 11.31 10.62 -13.27
CA GLU A 129 10.90 12.03 -13.14
C GLU A 129 10.30 12.32 -11.77
N LEU A 130 9.47 11.42 -11.24
CA LEU A 130 8.89 11.57 -9.90
C LEU A 130 9.96 11.53 -8.82
N ILE A 131 10.86 10.54 -8.87
CA ILE A 131 11.95 10.40 -7.90
C ILE A 131 12.83 11.64 -7.88
N ASN A 132 13.26 12.13 -9.06
CA ASN A 132 14.12 13.30 -9.17
C ASN A 132 13.40 14.58 -8.74
N LYS A 133 12.09 14.68 -8.97
CA LYS A 133 11.27 15.82 -8.56
C LYS A 133 11.11 15.90 -7.05
N LEU A 134 10.91 14.76 -6.40
CA LEU A 134 10.66 14.72 -4.97
C LEU A 134 11.95 14.64 -4.16
N ASN A 135 12.92 13.87 -4.62
CA ASN A 135 14.27 13.65 -4.04
C ASN A 135 14.34 13.87 -2.52
N ASP A 136 13.32 13.43 -1.83
CA ASP A 136 13.14 13.62 -0.40
C ASP A 136 12.52 12.38 0.28
N LYS A 137 12.39 12.47 1.59
CA LYS A 137 11.87 11.41 2.45
C LYS A 137 10.42 11.04 2.16
N SER A 138 9.60 12.00 1.70
CA SER A 138 8.18 11.80 1.46
C SER A 138 7.96 10.75 0.38
N TYR A 139 8.81 10.76 -0.67
CA TYR A 139 8.79 9.74 -1.70
C TYR A 139 9.01 8.34 -1.13
N VAL A 140 10.06 8.19 -0.32
CA VAL A 140 10.45 6.86 0.20
C VAL A 140 9.35 6.29 1.08
N VAL A 141 8.78 7.11 1.97
CA VAL A 141 7.67 6.68 2.84
C VAL A 141 6.46 6.26 2.00
N ALA A 142 6.01 7.09 1.08
CA ALA A 142 4.89 6.75 0.23
C ALA A 142 5.17 5.52 -0.64
N ALA A 143 6.40 5.40 -1.16
CA ALA A 143 6.80 4.27 -1.99
C ALA A 143 6.77 2.93 -1.26
N THR A 144 7.04 2.92 0.04
CA THR A 144 7.20 1.69 0.83
C THR A 144 5.94 1.25 1.55
N LEU A 145 4.98 2.16 1.82
CA LEU A 145 3.72 1.81 2.46
C LEU A 145 2.77 1.12 1.47
N ALA A 146 2.30 -0.07 1.83
CA ALA A 146 1.42 -0.88 0.98
C ALA A 146 0.17 -0.11 0.55
N SER A 147 -0.55 0.48 1.49
CA SER A 147 -1.82 1.18 1.27
C SER A 147 -1.69 2.45 0.42
N MET A 148 -0.47 3.00 0.32
CA MET A 148 -0.20 4.18 -0.51
C MET A 148 -0.02 3.86 -1.99
N ASN A 149 -0.14 2.60 -2.39
CA ASN A 149 0.22 2.18 -3.73
C ASN A 149 -0.79 1.24 -4.35
N VAL A 150 -1.23 1.58 -5.56
CA VAL A 150 -1.98 0.70 -6.43
C VAL A 150 -1.10 0.32 -7.59
N TRP A 151 -0.90 -0.96 -7.79
CA TRP A 151 0.07 -1.50 -8.73
C TRP A 151 -0.63 -2.20 -9.90
N ARG A 152 -0.14 -1.98 -11.11
CA ARG A 152 -0.46 -2.84 -12.23
C ARG A 152 0.14 -4.22 -11.96
N ARG A 153 -0.69 -5.24 -11.94
CA ARG A 153 -0.28 -6.58 -11.50
C ARG A 153 0.88 -7.15 -12.33
N GLU A 154 0.86 -6.95 -13.63
CA GLU A 154 1.84 -7.53 -14.55
C GLU A 154 3.27 -6.96 -14.40
N VAL A 155 3.44 -5.77 -13.80
CA VAL A 155 4.77 -5.18 -13.58
C VAL A 155 5.41 -5.60 -12.25
N MET A 156 4.65 -6.29 -11.39
CA MET A 156 5.14 -6.75 -10.11
C MET A 156 5.97 -8.01 -10.26
N ASP A 157 7.24 -7.96 -9.84
CA ASP A 157 8.13 -9.13 -9.83
C ASP A 157 8.09 -9.84 -8.48
N LEU A 158 7.32 -10.92 -8.42
CA LEU A 158 7.18 -11.73 -7.22
C LEU A 158 8.53 -12.32 -6.75
N LYS A 159 9.46 -12.63 -7.67
CA LYS A 159 10.76 -13.18 -7.31
C LYS A 159 11.63 -12.16 -6.57
N ILE A 160 11.51 -10.88 -6.96
CA ILE A 160 12.19 -9.79 -6.23
C ILE A 160 11.53 -9.64 -4.87
N GLY A 161 10.20 -9.59 -4.78
CA GLY A 161 9.50 -9.50 -3.51
C GLY A 161 9.89 -10.61 -2.53
N VAL A 162 9.96 -11.86 -2.98
CA VAL A 162 10.35 -13.01 -2.14
C VAL A 162 11.77 -12.89 -1.58
N LYS A 163 12.71 -12.27 -2.31
CA LYS A 163 14.07 -12.03 -1.81
C LYS A 163 14.13 -11.02 -0.65
N HIS A 164 13.11 -10.20 -0.54
CA HIS A 164 13.00 -9.13 0.45
C HIS A 164 11.90 -9.39 1.49
N LEU A 165 11.52 -10.66 1.72
CA LEU A 165 10.70 -11.03 2.87
C LEU A 165 11.40 -10.56 4.16
N ASP A 166 10.61 -10.09 5.11
CA ASP A 166 11.03 -9.45 6.38
C ASP A 166 11.54 -8.00 6.24
N SER A 167 11.53 -7.44 5.01
CA SER A 167 11.89 -6.03 4.78
C SER A 167 10.79 -5.05 5.18
N ARG A 168 9.56 -5.53 5.42
CA ARG A 168 8.34 -4.75 5.69
C ARG A 168 7.93 -3.77 4.58
N ASN A 169 8.59 -3.82 3.43
CA ASN A 169 8.27 -3.05 2.24
C ASN A 169 8.32 -3.91 0.95
N VAL A 170 8.03 -5.18 1.12
CA VAL A 170 8.11 -6.23 0.10
C VAL A 170 7.43 -5.86 -1.23
N LEU A 171 6.34 -5.11 -1.19
CA LEU A 171 5.63 -4.65 -2.39
C LEU A 171 6.41 -3.55 -3.13
N ALA A 172 7.10 -2.68 -2.41
CA ALA A 172 7.97 -1.67 -3.04
C ALA A 172 9.13 -2.34 -3.79
N TRP A 173 9.71 -3.39 -3.23
CA TRP A 173 10.72 -4.19 -3.90
C TRP A 173 10.16 -4.93 -5.12
N ALA A 174 9.01 -5.59 -4.98
CA ALA A 174 8.36 -6.28 -6.11
C ALA A 174 8.03 -5.32 -7.27
N GLY A 175 7.67 -4.07 -6.97
CA GLY A 175 7.33 -3.04 -7.94
C GLY A 175 8.46 -2.09 -8.33
N ILE A 176 9.73 -2.39 -7.95
CA ILE A 176 10.86 -1.48 -8.21
C ILE A 176 11.11 -1.21 -9.70
N GLY A 177 10.71 -2.15 -10.57
CA GLY A 177 10.86 -2.04 -12.02
C GLY A 177 9.74 -1.29 -12.74
N CYS A 178 8.76 -0.71 -12.03
CA CYS A 178 7.70 0.04 -12.70
C CYS A 178 8.26 1.31 -13.36
N ASN A 179 7.70 1.66 -14.54
CA ASN A 179 8.21 2.78 -15.34
C ASN A 179 7.34 4.03 -15.21
N THR A 180 6.02 3.86 -15.13
CA THR A 180 5.07 4.97 -15.18
C THR A 180 4.27 5.07 -13.89
N VAL A 181 4.01 6.32 -13.47
CA VAL A 181 3.31 6.59 -12.23
C VAL A 181 2.36 7.77 -12.36
N SER A 182 1.24 7.69 -11.67
CA SER A 182 0.33 8.81 -11.44
C SER A 182 0.17 9.07 -9.94
N VAL A 183 0.06 10.34 -9.57
CA VAL A 183 -0.16 10.80 -8.19
C VAL A 183 -1.44 11.62 -8.16
N PRO A 184 -2.44 11.27 -7.34
CA PRO A 184 -3.64 12.07 -7.18
C PRO A 184 -3.36 13.38 -6.46
N GLU A 185 -4.16 14.41 -6.75
CA GLU A 185 -4.08 15.73 -6.11
C GLU A 185 -4.55 15.71 -4.66
N VAL A 186 -5.43 14.76 -4.33
CA VAL A 186 -6.02 14.62 -3.00
C VAL A 186 -5.68 13.25 -2.42
N PRO A 187 -5.50 13.14 -1.10
CA PRO A 187 -5.32 11.85 -0.46
C PRO A 187 -6.58 10.99 -0.62
N THR A 188 -6.41 9.69 -0.74
CA THR A 188 -7.52 8.73 -0.88
C THR A 188 -7.53 7.68 0.22
N VAL A 189 -6.46 7.61 1.02
CA VAL A 189 -6.34 6.72 2.17
C VAL A 189 -5.99 7.51 3.42
N LEU A 190 -6.70 7.25 4.50
CA LEU A 190 -6.29 7.62 5.84
C LEU A 190 -5.57 6.42 6.45
N VAL A 191 -4.25 6.54 6.56
CA VAL A 191 -3.43 5.52 7.20
C VAL A 191 -3.57 5.65 8.70
N ASN A 192 -4.00 4.58 9.35
CA ASN A 192 -4.19 4.55 10.79
C ASN A 192 -2.93 4.00 11.48
N ASP A 193 -2.13 4.90 12.02
CA ASP A 193 -0.89 4.55 12.75
C ASP A 193 -1.17 4.29 14.25
N THR A 194 -2.24 3.58 14.58
CA THR A 194 -2.55 3.23 15.99
C THR A 194 -1.62 2.16 16.55
N ASN A 195 -0.88 1.48 15.71
CA ASN A 195 0.12 0.52 16.13
C ASN A 195 1.50 1.12 15.92
N HIS A 196 2.14 1.47 17.00
CA HIS A 196 3.56 1.74 17.07
C HIS A 196 4.34 0.55 16.50
N PHE A 197 4.43 0.47 15.17
CA PHE A 197 5.46 -0.34 14.57
C PHE A 197 6.77 0.24 15.05
N VAL A 198 7.36 -0.39 16.03
CA VAL A 198 8.73 -0.10 16.43
C VAL A 198 9.60 -0.57 15.26
N PHE A 199 9.79 0.29 14.30
CA PHE A 199 10.73 0.12 13.21
C PHE A 199 12.15 0.17 13.78
N LYS A 200 12.56 -0.89 14.47
CA LYS A 200 13.92 -0.96 15.01
C LYS A 200 14.99 -0.90 13.91
N ASP A 201 14.62 -1.26 12.68
CA ASP A 201 15.55 -1.34 11.55
C ASP A 201 15.03 -0.62 10.29
N LEU A 202 14.04 0.30 10.44
CA LEU A 202 13.49 1.04 9.30
C LEU A 202 14.58 1.78 8.51
N ASP A 203 15.55 2.36 9.23
CA ASP A 203 16.64 3.08 8.59
C ASP A 203 17.42 2.18 7.63
N THR A 204 17.75 0.95 8.05
CA THR A 204 18.50 0.00 7.21
C THR A 204 17.71 -0.37 5.96
N VAL A 205 16.42 -0.71 6.11
CA VAL A 205 15.54 -1.08 5.01
C VAL A 205 15.36 0.08 4.03
N MET A 206 15.19 1.28 4.54
CA MET A 206 15.06 2.49 3.73
C MET A 206 16.37 2.83 3.01
N PHE A 207 17.53 2.62 3.64
CA PHE A 207 18.83 2.80 2.99
C PHE A 207 19.01 1.84 1.83
N GLU A 208 18.75 0.55 2.03
CA GLU A 208 18.86 -0.46 0.97
C GLU A 208 17.94 -0.13 -0.22
N TYR A 209 16.71 0.29 0.05
CA TYR A 209 15.77 0.69 -1.00
C TYR A 209 16.23 1.95 -1.73
N CYS A 210 16.71 2.96 -1.01
CA CYS A 210 17.26 4.19 -1.60
C CYS A 210 18.53 3.91 -2.44
N ASP A 211 19.40 3.01 -1.99
CA ASP A 211 20.59 2.60 -2.73
C ASP A 211 20.20 1.89 -4.03
N ALA A 212 19.21 0.99 -3.96
CA ALA A 212 18.67 0.32 -5.14
C ALA A 212 18.04 1.32 -6.13
N LEU A 213 17.26 2.29 -5.65
CA LEU A 213 16.70 3.35 -6.51
C LEU A 213 17.81 4.19 -7.15
N SER A 214 18.86 4.53 -6.40
CA SER A 214 20.00 5.31 -6.90
C SER A 214 20.84 4.55 -7.92
N SER A 215 20.70 3.23 -8.00
CA SER A 215 21.35 2.39 -9.01
C SER A 215 20.61 2.36 -10.34
N ILE A 216 19.38 2.89 -10.39
CA ILE A 216 18.61 2.99 -11.63
C ILE A 216 19.20 4.08 -12.50
N ASP A 217 19.47 3.77 -13.77
CA ASP A 217 20.03 4.72 -14.72
C ASP A 217 19.08 5.93 -14.92
N GLY A 218 19.62 7.13 -14.80
CA GLY A 218 18.85 8.39 -14.89
C GLY A 218 18.27 8.90 -13.57
N VAL A 219 18.41 8.18 -12.46
CA VAL A 219 18.06 8.67 -11.12
C VAL A 219 19.24 9.50 -10.57
N GLU A 220 18.97 10.75 -10.19
CA GLU A 220 19.92 11.57 -9.46
C GLU A 220 20.19 10.94 -8.08
N LYS A 221 21.46 10.99 -7.64
CA LYS A 221 21.88 10.30 -6.41
C LYS A 221 21.03 10.71 -5.21
N PHE A 222 20.29 9.76 -4.68
CA PHE A 222 19.48 9.90 -3.47
C PHE A 222 20.42 10.02 -2.27
N THR A 223 20.48 11.18 -1.64
CA THR A 223 21.19 11.33 -0.35
C THR A 223 20.16 11.20 0.78
N PHE A 224 20.03 10.01 1.31
CA PHE A 224 19.30 9.81 2.56
C PHE A 224 20.15 10.38 3.71
N HIS A 225 19.86 11.60 4.11
CA HIS A 225 20.49 12.15 5.31
C HIS A 225 19.82 11.51 6.54
N ASN A 226 20.65 10.81 7.32
CA ASN A 226 20.31 10.20 8.60
C ASN A 226 19.53 11.22 9.45
N ALA A 227 18.24 11.18 9.40
CA ALA A 227 17.38 12.05 10.18
C ALA A 227 16.88 11.26 11.38
N ASN A 228 17.64 11.31 12.47
CA ASN A 228 17.25 10.89 13.81
C ASN A 228 15.96 11.58 14.34
N LYS A 229 15.05 11.99 13.47
CA LYS A 229 13.78 12.64 13.81
C LYS A 229 12.66 12.24 12.87
N TRP A 230 12.32 10.96 12.83
CA TRP A 230 10.97 10.58 12.45
C TRP A 230 10.06 10.90 13.66
N ASN A 231 9.70 12.16 13.83
CA ASN A 231 8.55 12.49 14.63
C ASN A 231 7.33 12.14 13.79
N PHE A 232 6.89 10.89 13.90
CA PHE A 232 5.50 10.55 13.59
C PHE A 232 4.65 11.38 14.55
N VAL A 233 4.06 12.42 14.06
CA VAL A 233 3.01 13.13 14.78
C VAL A 233 1.84 12.15 14.77
N SER A 234 1.64 11.46 15.88
CA SER A 234 0.41 10.75 16.13
C SER A 234 -0.71 11.80 16.08
N ALA A 235 -1.44 11.82 14.98
CA ALA A 235 -2.71 12.51 14.94
C ALA A 235 -3.64 11.68 15.84
N SER A 236 -3.72 12.05 17.11
CA SER A 236 -4.76 11.56 17.99
C SER A 236 -6.08 11.97 17.35
N LEU A 237 -6.81 11.01 16.82
CA LEU A 237 -8.22 11.16 16.48
C LEU A 237 -9.01 11.32 17.80
N ASP A 238 -8.90 12.48 18.43
CA ASP A 238 -9.95 13.02 19.29
C ASP A 238 -11.01 13.63 18.36
N ALA A 239 -11.75 12.78 17.70
CA ALA A 239 -13.01 13.15 17.08
C ALA A 239 -14.14 12.57 17.94
N ARG A 240 -14.70 13.45 18.76
CA ARG A 240 -16.03 13.27 19.36
C ARG A 240 -17.12 13.38 18.31
#